data_bb266cab57217819d43c82547a6557f0
#
_entry.id   bb266cab57217819d43c82547a6557f0
#
_cell.length_a   1.000
_cell.length_b   1.000
_cell.length_c   1.000
_cell.angle_alpha   90.00
_cell.angle_beta   90.00
_cell.angle_gamma   90.00
#
_symmetry.space_group_name_H-M   'P 1'
#
loop_
_entity.id
_entity.type
_entity.pdbx_description
1 polymer ?
#
loop_
_entity_poly.entity_id
_entity_poly.type
_entity_poly.pdbx_seq_one_letter_code
_entity_poly.pdbx_strand_id
1 'polypeptide(L)'
;MTDTKVDAHILNKFDLAGHTAVVTGGAGLLGAEFCRTLAEAGAQVVIADINFHAARSLNEQMKVSGFSAAALQLNTADPESVQQMISSTLETFGRLDILVNSAALDPKFDPQHTSPASGEPSSEAILSSFESFPLEAWRAALETNLTGVYLCCQSAVKPMLAQGSGVIINISSIYGITAPDQRIYQHPQNPPQYKPAYYPVTKAGILGFTRYLAAYYAGKNIRVNALTPGGVYNDHDQHFVQAYSARAMLGRMAEKDEMNGALLFLASQASSYM
;
A
#
# COMPACT_ATOMS: atom_id res chain seq x y z
N MET A 1 -41.06 8.63 14.95
CA MET A 1 -39.77 8.36 14.31
C MET A 1 -38.86 9.53 14.62
N THR A 2 -38.06 9.44 15.64
CA THR A 2 -37.13 10.50 16.03
C THR A 2 -35.90 10.37 15.11
N ASP A 3 -35.81 11.33 14.20
CA ASP A 3 -34.65 11.58 13.36
C ASP A 3 -33.48 11.91 14.28
N THR A 4 -32.66 10.90 14.61
CA THR A 4 -31.41 11.10 15.36
C THR A 4 -30.47 11.82 14.38
N LYS A 5 -30.45 13.15 14.41
CA LYS A 5 -29.35 13.92 13.82
C LYS A 5 -28.06 13.41 14.48
N VAL A 6 -27.39 12.49 13.80
CA VAL A 6 -26.00 12.15 14.12
C VAL A 6 -25.23 13.47 14.12
N ASP A 7 -24.52 13.74 15.21
CA ASP A 7 -23.74 14.97 15.34
C ASP A 7 -22.78 15.05 14.12
N ALA A 8 -23.12 15.87 13.15
CA ALA A 8 -22.43 15.95 11.85
C ALA A 8 -20.91 16.28 12.00
N HIS A 9 -20.52 16.78 13.17
CA HIS A 9 -19.15 17.20 13.46
C HIS A 9 -18.13 16.05 13.43
N ILE A 10 -18.46 14.85 13.92
CA ILE A 10 -17.51 13.73 13.90
C ILE A 10 -17.32 13.16 12.50
N LEU A 11 -18.38 13.06 11.72
CA LEU A 11 -18.31 12.56 10.34
C LEU A 11 -17.55 13.52 9.43
N ASN A 12 -17.68 14.83 9.64
CA ASN A 12 -16.93 15.84 8.89
C ASN A 12 -15.41 15.71 9.06
N LYS A 13 -14.93 15.06 10.13
CA LYS A 13 -13.50 14.78 10.28
C LYS A 13 -12.94 13.76 9.29
N PHE A 14 -13.81 12.96 8.68
CA PHE A 14 -13.44 11.98 7.66
C PHE A 14 -13.61 12.50 6.23
N ASP A 15 -14.16 13.71 6.06
CA ASP A 15 -14.33 14.35 4.77
C ASP A 15 -12.97 14.74 4.16
N LEU A 16 -12.75 14.28 2.92
CA LEU A 16 -11.55 14.55 2.13
C LEU A 16 -11.86 15.46 0.91
N ALA A 17 -13.01 16.12 0.88
CA ALA A 17 -13.35 17.06 -0.19
C ALA A 17 -12.25 18.14 -0.35
N GLY A 18 -11.82 18.37 -1.58
CA GLY A 18 -10.75 19.30 -1.91
C GLY A 18 -9.32 18.81 -1.62
N HIS A 19 -9.14 17.55 -1.20
CA HIS A 19 -7.83 16.91 -1.05
C HIS A 19 -7.48 16.08 -2.28
N THR A 20 -6.19 15.97 -2.58
CA THR A 20 -5.66 15.08 -3.62
C THR A 20 -4.81 14.00 -2.97
N ALA A 21 -5.12 12.75 -3.29
CA ALA A 21 -4.43 11.56 -2.81
C ALA A 21 -3.72 10.84 -3.95
N VAL A 22 -2.48 10.43 -3.72
CA VAL A 22 -1.73 9.50 -4.59
C VAL A 22 -1.64 8.16 -3.88
N VAL A 23 -2.00 7.08 -4.58
CA VAL A 23 -1.83 5.70 -4.11
C VAL A 23 -0.88 4.97 -5.03
N THR A 24 0.32 4.61 -4.54
CA THR A 24 1.27 3.77 -5.29
C THR A 24 0.87 2.30 -5.18
N GLY A 25 1.05 1.52 -6.26
CA GLY A 25 0.44 0.19 -6.34
C GLY A 25 -1.09 0.27 -6.32
N GLY A 26 -1.65 1.36 -6.86
CA GLY A 26 -3.06 1.72 -6.76
C GLY A 26 -4.00 0.81 -7.53
N ALA A 27 -3.50 -0.02 -8.43
CA ALA A 27 -4.28 -1.06 -9.14
C ALA A 27 -4.15 -2.45 -8.50
N GLY A 28 -3.34 -2.60 -7.45
CA GLY A 28 -3.19 -3.84 -6.69
C GLY A 28 -4.39 -4.12 -5.76
N LEU A 29 -4.34 -5.26 -5.05
CA LEU A 29 -5.44 -5.75 -4.21
C LEU A 29 -5.92 -4.71 -3.19
N LEU A 30 -5.01 -4.21 -2.34
CA LEU A 30 -5.34 -3.19 -1.34
C LEU A 30 -5.39 -1.80 -1.95
N GLY A 31 -4.47 -1.49 -2.90
CA GLY A 31 -4.39 -0.18 -3.53
C GLY A 31 -5.70 0.23 -4.20
N ALA A 32 -6.37 -0.70 -4.89
CA ALA A 32 -7.65 -0.43 -5.54
C ALA A 32 -8.76 -0.10 -4.53
N GLU A 33 -8.83 -0.83 -3.41
CA GLU A 33 -9.78 -0.52 -2.33
C GLU A 33 -9.45 0.83 -1.68
N PHE A 34 -8.18 1.15 -1.48
CA PHE A 34 -7.75 2.43 -0.95
C PHE A 34 -8.12 3.59 -1.87
N CYS A 35 -7.92 3.43 -3.18
CA CYS A 35 -8.35 4.44 -4.16
C CYS A 35 -9.85 4.71 -4.09
N ARG A 36 -10.68 3.65 -4.04
CA ARG A 36 -12.14 3.80 -3.93
C ARG A 36 -12.54 4.49 -2.63
N THR A 37 -12.00 4.04 -1.51
CA THR A 37 -12.31 4.60 -0.18
C THR A 37 -11.97 6.08 -0.07
N LEU A 38 -10.81 6.50 -0.58
CA LEU A 38 -10.41 7.91 -0.57
C LEU A 38 -11.31 8.76 -1.47
N ALA A 39 -11.72 8.22 -2.63
CA ALA A 39 -12.66 8.91 -3.54
C ALA A 39 -14.08 9.00 -2.96
N GLU A 40 -14.56 7.95 -2.32
CA GLU A 40 -15.85 7.93 -1.62
C GLU A 40 -15.89 8.95 -0.46
N ALA A 41 -14.73 9.19 0.17
CA ALA A 41 -14.58 10.25 1.17
C ALA A 41 -14.40 11.66 0.57
N GLY A 42 -14.45 11.83 -0.77
CA GLY A 42 -14.41 13.10 -1.48
C GLY A 42 -13.05 13.52 -2.05
N ALA A 43 -12.00 12.71 -1.90
CA ALA A 43 -10.70 13.05 -2.46
C ALA A 43 -10.66 12.90 -4.00
N GLN A 44 -9.82 13.71 -4.64
CA GLN A 44 -9.30 13.45 -5.99
C GLN A 44 -8.19 12.41 -5.88
N VAL A 45 -8.22 11.36 -6.72
CA VAL A 45 -7.33 10.22 -6.53
C VAL A 45 -6.44 9.97 -7.75
N VAL A 46 -5.14 9.86 -7.52
CA VAL A 46 -4.18 9.38 -8.52
C VAL A 46 -3.87 7.91 -8.25
N ILE A 47 -4.23 7.07 -9.21
CA ILE A 47 -3.96 5.63 -9.24
C ILE A 47 -2.61 5.44 -9.92
N ALA A 48 -1.55 5.32 -9.14
CA ALA A 48 -0.19 5.19 -9.65
C ALA A 48 0.27 3.73 -9.56
N ASP A 49 0.53 3.09 -10.71
CA ASP A 49 0.88 1.68 -10.76
C ASP A 49 1.85 1.38 -11.92
N ILE A 50 2.70 0.36 -11.74
CA ILE A 50 3.57 -0.12 -12.81
C ILE A 50 2.75 -0.74 -13.94
N ASN A 51 1.63 -1.39 -13.61
CA ASN A 51 0.64 -1.88 -14.54
C ASN A 51 -0.33 -0.77 -14.94
N PHE A 52 0.10 0.07 -15.88
CA PHE A 52 -0.70 1.20 -16.35
C PHE A 52 -2.06 0.80 -16.93
N HIS A 53 -2.17 -0.37 -17.57
CA HIS A 53 -3.44 -0.85 -18.10
C HIS A 53 -4.45 -1.13 -16.97
N ALA A 54 -4.03 -1.77 -15.89
CA ALA A 54 -4.89 -2.00 -14.73
C ALA A 54 -5.29 -0.68 -14.04
N ALA A 55 -4.33 0.27 -13.91
CA ALA A 55 -4.63 1.59 -13.36
C ALA A 55 -5.64 2.37 -14.20
N ARG A 56 -5.53 2.32 -15.53
CA ARG A 56 -6.52 2.92 -16.43
C ARG A 56 -7.89 2.29 -16.31
N SER A 57 -7.97 0.97 -16.28
CA SER A 57 -9.25 0.26 -16.12
C SER A 57 -9.95 0.66 -14.81
N LEU A 58 -9.22 0.72 -13.70
CA LEU A 58 -9.77 1.18 -12.43
C LEU A 58 -10.21 2.65 -12.50
N ASN A 59 -9.42 3.52 -13.12
CA ASN A 59 -9.76 4.93 -13.29
C ASN A 59 -11.07 5.11 -14.08
N GLU A 60 -11.26 4.33 -15.14
CA GLU A 60 -12.49 4.36 -15.94
C GLU A 60 -13.71 3.92 -15.09
N GLN A 61 -13.56 2.85 -14.29
CA GLN A 61 -14.61 2.41 -13.36
C GLN A 61 -14.96 3.51 -12.34
N MET A 62 -13.95 4.14 -11.74
CA MET A 62 -14.16 5.21 -10.77
C MET A 62 -14.83 6.43 -11.39
N LYS A 63 -14.48 6.82 -12.61
CA LYS A 63 -15.13 7.90 -13.35
C LYS A 63 -16.59 7.62 -13.68
N VAL A 64 -16.93 6.38 -14.06
CA VAL A 64 -18.32 5.95 -14.28
C VAL A 64 -19.13 6.06 -12.99
N SER A 65 -18.50 5.82 -11.83
CA SER A 65 -19.11 6.01 -10.50
C SER A 65 -19.15 7.49 -10.05
N GLY A 66 -18.70 8.44 -10.88
CA GLY A 66 -18.74 9.87 -10.60
C GLY A 66 -17.54 10.41 -9.81
N PHE A 67 -16.52 9.60 -9.55
CA PHE A 67 -15.33 10.03 -8.81
C PHE A 67 -14.31 10.75 -9.68
N SER A 68 -13.60 11.71 -9.09
CA SER A 68 -12.48 12.41 -9.72
C SER A 68 -11.19 11.61 -9.56
N ALA A 69 -10.73 10.97 -10.64
CA ALA A 69 -9.55 10.14 -10.60
C ALA A 69 -8.69 10.29 -11.87
N ALA A 70 -7.40 9.99 -11.74
CA ALA A 70 -6.44 9.91 -12.83
C ALA A 70 -5.55 8.67 -12.66
N ALA A 71 -5.15 8.04 -13.78
CA ALA A 71 -4.21 6.92 -13.78
C ALA A 71 -2.85 7.38 -14.28
N LEU A 72 -1.79 7.01 -13.57
CA LEU A 72 -0.41 7.28 -13.94
C LEU A 72 0.42 5.99 -13.93
N GLN A 73 1.33 5.85 -14.90
CA GLN A 73 2.33 4.79 -14.85
C GLN A 73 3.40 5.17 -13.83
N LEU A 74 3.76 4.24 -12.95
CA LEU A 74 4.76 4.46 -11.92
C LEU A 74 5.65 3.24 -11.73
N ASN A 75 6.94 3.42 -11.93
CA ASN A 75 7.96 2.55 -11.37
C ASN A 75 8.54 3.23 -10.12
N THR A 76 8.22 2.73 -8.93
CA THR A 76 8.68 3.32 -7.67
C THR A 76 10.20 3.24 -7.48
N ALA A 77 10.87 2.30 -8.13
CA ALA A 77 12.32 2.15 -8.09
C ALA A 77 13.07 3.13 -9.03
N ASP A 78 12.34 3.89 -9.85
CA ASP A 78 12.89 4.86 -10.78
C ASP A 78 12.62 6.30 -10.30
N PRO A 79 13.67 7.07 -9.93
CA PRO A 79 13.51 8.44 -9.46
C PRO A 79 12.83 9.38 -10.47
N GLU A 80 13.05 9.20 -11.77
CA GLU A 80 12.44 10.02 -12.82
C GLU A 80 10.95 9.73 -12.92
N SER A 81 10.55 8.45 -12.89
CA SER A 81 9.16 8.03 -12.87
C SER A 81 8.41 8.58 -11.64
N VAL A 82 9.05 8.55 -10.46
CA VAL A 82 8.49 9.12 -9.23
C VAL A 82 8.34 10.65 -9.36
N GLN A 83 9.33 11.35 -9.86
CA GLN A 83 9.25 12.79 -10.05
C GLN A 83 8.15 13.17 -11.04
N GLN A 84 8.00 12.42 -12.13
CA GLN A 84 6.94 12.64 -13.12
C GLN A 84 5.55 12.39 -12.53
N MET A 85 5.38 11.38 -11.70
CA MET A 85 4.11 11.15 -10.98
C MET A 85 3.72 12.37 -10.15
N ILE A 86 4.65 12.96 -9.40
CA ILE A 86 4.38 14.16 -8.59
C ILE A 86 4.03 15.36 -9.49
N SER A 87 4.82 15.62 -10.54
CA SER A 87 4.56 16.74 -11.46
C SER A 87 3.19 16.62 -12.12
N SER A 88 2.86 15.44 -12.67
CA SER A 88 1.56 15.17 -13.29
C SER A 88 0.39 15.30 -12.33
N THR A 89 0.59 14.90 -11.04
CA THR A 89 -0.41 15.09 -9.99
C THR A 89 -0.71 16.57 -9.77
N LEU A 90 0.36 17.38 -9.64
CA LEU A 90 0.23 18.83 -9.43
C LEU A 90 -0.35 19.54 -10.65
N GLU A 91 0.02 19.15 -11.86
CA GLU A 91 -0.55 19.67 -13.10
C GLU A 91 -2.04 19.37 -13.24
N THR A 92 -2.46 18.16 -12.81
CA THR A 92 -3.85 17.71 -12.97
C THR A 92 -4.77 18.28 -11.89
N PHE A 93 -4.33 18.30 -10.64
CA PHE A 93 -5.17 18.60 -9.48
C PHE A 93 -4.69 19.82 -8.66
N GLY A 94 -3.54 20.39 -8.97
CA GLY A 94 -2.99 21.59 -8.33
C GLY A 94 -2.39 21.37 -6.95
N ARG A 95 -2.53 20.19 -6.34
CA ARG A 95 -2.10 19.88 -4.98
C ARG A 95 -1.81 18.41 -4.74
N LEU A 96 -1.10 18.09 -3.66
CA LEU A 96 -0.90 16.74 -3.17
C LEU A 96 -0.98 16.74 -1.64
N ASP A 97 -2.03 16.15 -1.08
CA ASP A 97 -2.30 16.16 0.35
C ASP A 97 -1.99 14.83 1.03
N ILE A 98 -2.24 13.73 0.32
CA ILE A 98 -2.16 12.38 0.87
C ILE A 98 -1.31 11.51 -0.05
N LEU A 99 -0.27 10.89 0.51
CA LEU A 99 0.49 9.83 -0.16
C LEU A 99 0.27 8.51 0.57
N VAL A 100 -0.23 7.51 -0.16
CA VAL A 100 -0.33 6.13 0.32
C VAL A 100 0.70 5.27 -0.41
N ASN A 101 1.75 4.85 0.28
CA ASN A 101 2.76 3.95 -0.24
C ASN A 101 2.29 2.49 -0.06
N SER A 102 1.61 1.96 -1.10
CA SER A 102 1.07 0.58 -1.11
C SER A 102 1.76 -0.32 -2.15
N ALA A 103 2.59 0.21 -3.04
CA ALA A 103 3.38 -0.59 -3.97
C ALA A 103 4.35 -1.51 -3.21
N ALA A 104 4.33 -2.79 -3.55
CA ALA A 104 5.26 -3.77 -3.01
C ALA A 104 5.37 -5.00 -3.93
N LEU A 105 6.55 -5.58 -4.00
CA LEU A 105 6.75 -6.95 -4.48
C LEU A 105 6.41 -7.89 -3.32
N ASP A 106 5.34 -8.65 -3.50
CA ASP A 106 4.93 -9.75 -2.62
C ASP A 106 4.41 -10.88 -3.50
N PRO A 107 5.30 -11.74 -3.98
CA PRO A 107 4.94 -12.80 -4.91
C PRO A 107 3.92 -13.75 -4.29
N LYS A 108 2.89 -14.05 -5.05
CA LYS A 108 1.89 -15.05 -4.67
C LYS A 108 2.55 -16.44 -4.64
N PHE A 109 2.26 -17.18 -3.58
CA PHE A 109 2.56 -18.61 -3.53
C PHE A 109 1.47 -19.36 -4.31
N ASP A 110 1.51 -19.28 -5.64
CA ASP A 110 0.60 -20.01 -6.52
C ASP A 110 1.42 -20.88 -7.48
N PRO A 111 1.40 -22.20 -7.31
CA PRO A 111 2.12 -23.11 -8.20
C PRO A 111 1.60 -23.11 -9.65
N GLN A 112 0.42 -22.53 -9.92
CA GLN A 112 -0.19 -22.51 -11.26
C GLN A 112 0.07 -21.22 -12.04
N HIS A 113 0.51 -20.13 -11.36
CA HIS A 113 0.78 -18.84 -11.99
C HIS A 113 2.27 -18.52 -11.99
N THR A 114 3.00 -19.16 -12.91
CA THR A 114 4.45 -19.02 -13.08
C THR A 114 4.85 -17.95 -14.12
N SER A 115 3.96 -17.05 -14.50
CA SER A 115 4.32 -15.96 -15.43
C SER A 115 4.79 -14.73 -14.66
N PRO A 116 6.08 -14.34 -14.77
CA PRO A 116 6.55 -13.10 -14.19
C PRO A 116 5.91 -11.91 -14.93
N ALA A 117 5.14 -11.10 -14.23
CA ALA A 117 4.97 -9.72 -14.65
C ALA A 117 6.36 -9.07 -14.66
N SER A 118 6.63 -8.21 -15.63
CA SER A 118 7.94 -7.60 -15.83
C SER A 118 8.47 -6.96 -14.52
N GLY A 119 9.53 -7.54 -13.97
CA GLY A 119 10.19 -7.08 -12.75
C GLY A 119 9.99 -7.93 -11.50
N GLU A 120 9.13 -8.95 -11.53
CA GLU A 120 8.98 -9.88 -10.40
C GLU A 120 10.08 -10.96 -10.37
N PRO A 121 10.51 -11.42 -9.16
CA PRO A 121 11.42 -12.55 -9.04
C PRO A 121 10.87 -13.78 -9.78
N SER A 122 11.74 -14.56 -10.41
CA SER A 122 11.33 -15.81 -11.07
C SER A 122 10.65 -16.76 -10.06
N SER A 123 9.78 -17.64 -10.55
CA SER A 123 9.11 -18.65 -9.71
C SER A 123 10.10 -19.51 -8.92
N GLU A 124 11.30 -19.78 -9.48
CA GLU A 124 12.38 -20.49 -8.81
C GLU A 124 12.95 -19.70 -7.63
N ALA A 125 13.03 -18.36 -7.72
CA ALA A 125 13.48 -17.50 -6.63
C ALA A 125 12.49 -17.49 -5.46
N ILE A 126 11.19 -17.54 -5.74
CA ILE A 126 10.13 -17.55 -4.71
C ILE A 126 10.16 -18.87 -3.90
N LEU A 127 10.51 -19.98 -4.55
CA LEU A 127 10.61 -21.31 -3.92
C LEU A 127 11.92 -21.56 -3.22
N SER A 128 12.93 -20.68 -3.39
CA SER A 128 14.26 -20.89 -2.85
C SER A 128 14.30 -20.82 -1.33
N SER A 129 15.03 -21.75 -0.73
CA SER A 129 15.41 -21.62 0.69
C SER A 129 16.29 -20.38 0.89
N PHE A 130 16.40 -19.93 2.12
CA PHE A 130 17.21 -18.76 2.45
C PHE A 130 18.65 -18.88 1.94
N GLU A 131 19.26 -20.08 2.03
CA GLU A 131 20.63 -20.36 1.65
C GLU A 131 20.88 -20.24 0.14
N SER A 132 19.84 -20.40 -0.67
CA SER A 132 19.92 -20.34 -2.13
C SER A 132 19.15 -19.16 -2.75
N PHE A 133 18.61 -18.25 -1.91
CA PHE A 133 17.81 -17.12 -2.39
C PHE A 133 18.67 -16.18 -3.25
N PRO A 134 18.25 -15.86 -4.51
CA PRO A 134 19.07 -15.07 -5.43
C PRO A 134 19.27 -13.62 -4.94
N LEU A 135 20.52 -13.15 -4.96
CA LEU A 135 20.85 -11.78 -4.56
C LEU A 135 20.12 -10.73 -5.41
N GLU A 136 19.92 -11.01 -6.69
CA GLU A 136 19.23 -10.08 -7.60
C GLU A 136 17.74 -9.92 -7.22
N ALA A 137 17.07 -11.00 -6.84
CA ALA A 137 15.70 -10.94 -6.34
C ALA A 137 15.61 -10.17 -5.00
N TRP A 138 16.60 -10.34 -4.13
CA TRP A 138 16.74 -9.56 -2.91
C TRP A 138 16.88 -8.05 -3.23
N ARG A 139 17.79 -7.69 -4.15
CA ARG A 139 18.02 -6.29 -4.55
C ARG A 139 16.77 -5.66 -5.16
N ALA A 140 16.12 -6.35 -6.11
CA ALA A 140 14.90 -5.86 -6.74
C ALA A 140 13.79 -5.61 -5.72
N ALA A 141 13.65 -6.49 -4.73
CA ALA A 141 12.67 -6.32 -3.66
C ALA A 141 13.01 -5.14 -2.74
N LEU A 142 14.28 -4.92 -2.39
CA LEU A 142 14.71 -3.74 -1.63
C LEU A 142 14.43 -2.45 -2.41
N GLU A 143 14.74 -2.42 -3.71
CA GLU A 143 14.50 -1.25 -4.56
C GLU A 143 13.01 -0.89 -4.60
N THR A 144 12.13 -1.85 -4.80
CA THR A 144 10.68 -1.57 -4.86
C THR A 144 10.10 -1.28 -3.48
N ASN A 145 10.34 -2.18 -2.50
CA ASN A 145 9.61 -2.17 -1.24
C ASN A 145 10.14 -1.17 -0.21
N LEU A 146 11.39 -0.72 -0.34
CA LEU A 146 12.02 0.19 0.61
C LEU A 146 12.55 1.46 -0.05
N THR A 147 13.43 1.34 -1.07
CA THR A 147 13.95 2.50 -1.80
C THR A 147 12.81 3.28 -2.49
N GLY A 148 11.87 2.56 -3.11
CA GLY A 148 10.71 3.18 -3.74
C GLY A 148 9.84 3.98 -2.78
N VAL A 149 9.61 3.47 -1.57
CA VAL A 149 8.89 4.22 -0.52
C VAL A 149 9.65 5.48 -0.13
N TYR A 150 10.98 5.38 0.01
CA TYR A 150 11.85 6.54 0.28
C TYR A 150 11.72 7.59 -0.84
N LEU A 151 11.84 7.21 -2.11
CA LEU A 151 11.78 8.12 -3.26
C LEU A 151 10.41 8.81 -3.37
N CYS A 152 9.31 8.05 -3.18
CA CYS A 152 7.96 8.60 -3.18
C CYS A 152 7.77 9.62 -2.05
N CYS A 153 8.19 9.30 -0.83
CA CYS A 153 8.14 10.24 0.29
C CYS A 153 8.99 11.48 0.04
N GLN A 154 10.24 11.33 -0.42
CA GLN A 154 11.16 12.44 -0.69
C GLN A 154 10.60 13.43 -1.73
N SER A 155 9.91 12.91 -2.74
CA SER A 155 9.31 13.73 -3.78
C SER A 155 8.00 14.38 -3.32
N ALA A 156 7.15 13.64 -2.61
CA ALA A 156 5.85 14.14 -2.15
C ALA A 156 5.94 15.20 -1.05
N VAL A 157 6.94 15.14 -0.18
CA VAL A 157 7.07 16.13 0.91
C VAL A 157 7.38 17.53 0.41
N LYS A 158 7.96 17.69 -0.80
CA LYS A 158 8.27 19.02 -1.35
C LYS A 158 7.00 19.87 -1.55
N PRO A 159 5.98 19.41 -2.31
CA PRO A 159 4.72 20.15 -2.41
C PRO A 159 3.98 20.24 -1.06
N MET A 160 4.02 19.19 -0.22
CA MET A 160 3.38 19.22 1.10
C MET A 160 3.96 20.29 2.02
N LEU A 161 5.28 20.48 2.00
CA LEU A 161 5.95 21.58 2.74
C LEU A 161 5.55 22.96 2.19
N ALA A 162 5.47 23.11 0.87
CA ALA A 162 5.05 24.36 0.23
C ALA A 162 3.58 24.70 0.55
N GLN A 163 2.72 23.68 0.67
CA GLN A 163 1.30 23.81 1.06
C GLN A 163 1.11 24.02 2.57
N GLY A 164 2.11 23.70 3.38
CA GLY A 164 2.04 23.74 4.85
C GLY A 164 1.23 22.59 5.48
N SER A 165 0.94 21.54 4.75
CA SER A 165 0.22 20.35 5.24
C SER A 165 0.47 19.12 4.38
N GLY A 166 0.37 17.93 4.99
CA GLY A 166 0.47 16.67 4.27
C GLY A 166 0.23 15.45 5.16
N VAL A 167 -0.12 14.34 4.52
CA VAL A 167 -0.29 13.04 5.18
C VAL A 167 0.42 11.96 4.37
N ILE A 168 1.25 11.17 5.02
CA ILE A 168 1.91 10.01 4.42
C ILE A 168 1.48 8.76 5.19
N ILE A 169 0.99 7.75 4.46
CA ILE A 169 0.61 6.46 5.00
C ILE A 169 1.43 5.38 4.31
N ASN A 170 2.26 4.70 5.07
CA ASN A 170 3.11 3.63 4.57
C ASN A 170 2.48 2.27 4.89
N ILE A 171 2.26 1.44 3.88
CA ILE A 171 1.70 0.09 4.09
C ILE A 171 2.84 -0.88 4.41
N SER A 172 2.96 -1.20 5.69
CA SER A 172 3.86 -2.23 6.20
C SER A 172 3.15 -3.61 6.23
N SER A 173 3.41 -4.41 7.23
CA SER A 173 2.82 -5.72 7.47
C SER A 173 3.03 -6.12 8.93
N ILE A 174 2.23 -7.06 9.44
CA ILE A 174 2.56 -7.75 10.69
C ILE A 174 3.97 -8.34 10.66
N TYR A 175 4.46 -8.76 9.49
CA TYR A 175 5.84 -9.26 9.32
C TYR A 175 6.91 -8.16 9.38
N GLY A 176 6.53 -6.89 9.46
CA GLY A 176 7.43 -5.81 9.89
C GLY A 176 7.64 -5.74 11.40
N ILE A 177 6.79 -6.45 12.18
CA ILE A 177 6.81 -6.47 13.66
C ILE A 177 7.22 -7.85 14.16
N THR A 178 6.76 -8.93 13.49
CA THR A 178 7.02 -10.33 13.87
C THR A 178 7.66 -11.09 12.71
N ALA A 179 8.26 -12.24 13.01
CA ALA A 179 8.76 -13.12 11.97
C ALA A 179 7.63 -13.94 11.33
N PRO A 180 7.70 -14.25 10.01
CA PRO A 180 6.79 -15.20 9.39
C PRO A 180 7.03 -16.63 9.92
N ASP A 181 5.93 -17.30 10.27
CA ASP A 181 5.97 -18.72 10.58
C ASP A 181 6.08 -19.51 9.27
N GLN A 182 7.27 -19.98 8.95
CA GLN A 182 7.55 -20.68 7.67
C GLN A 182 6.73 -21.97 7.51
N ARG A 183 6.19 -22.53 8.58
CA ARG A 183 5.38 -23.77 8.53
C ARG A 183 4.05 -23.59 7.80
N ILE A 184 3.50 -22.37 7.77
CA ILE A 184 2.22 -22.11 7.07
C ILE A 184 2.37 -22.12 5.54
N TYR A 185 3.59 -21.99 5.03
CA TYR A 185 3.90 -22.01 3.60
C TYR A 185 4.24 -23.42 3.10
N GLN A 186 4.30 -24.41 3.99
CA GLN A 186 4.59 -25.80 3.61
C GLN A 186 3.31 -26.52 3.22
N HIS A 187 3.31 -27.16 2.05
CA HIS A 187 2.20 -27.98 1.57
C HIS A 187 2.67 -29.42 1.37
N PRO A 188 1.93 -30.46 1.87
CA PRO A 188 2.39 -31.84 1.83
C PRO A 188 2.64 -32.39 0.42
N GLN A 189 2.01 -31.80 -0.61
CA GLN A 189 2.07 -32.28 -2.00
C GLN A 189 2.92 -31.38 -2.92
N ASN A 190 3.45 -30.26 -2.39
CA ASN A 190 4.21 -29.30 -3.18
C ASN A 190 5.66 -29.23 -2.70
N PRO A 191 6.61 -28.78 -3.53
CA PRO A 191 7.95 -28.44 -3.07
C PRO A 191 7.91 -27.45 -1.91
N PRO A 192 8.90 -27.48 -1.00
CA PRO A 192 8.96 -26.53 0.10
C PRO A 192 8.94 -25.07 -0.40
N GLN A 193 8.08 -24.27 0.21
CA GLN A 193 7.94 -22.83 -0.09
C GLN A 193 8.27 -22.01 1.17
N TYR A 194 8.82 -20.84 0.98
CA TYR A 194 9.24 -19.98 2.09
C TYR A 194 8.82 -18.53 1.84
N LYS A 195 8.37 -17.83 2.88
CA LYS A 195 8.26 -16.37 2.80
C LYS A 195 9.67 -15.79 2.73
N PRO A 196 10.03 -15.10 1.64
CA PRO A 196 11.40 -14.62 1.45
C PRO A 196 11.81 -13.60 2.51
N ALA A 197 13.10 -13.61 2.89
CA ALA A 197 13.65 -12.76 3.93
C ALA A 197 13.51 -11.26 3.63
N TYR A 198 13.53 -10.86 2.37
CA TYR A 198 13.36 -9.46 1.99
C TYR A 198 12.02 -8.87 2.47
N TYR A 199 10.96 -9.68 2.52
CA TYR A 199 9.64 -9.17 2.86
C TYR A 199 9.58 -8.64 4.30
N PRO A 200 9.86 -9.44 5.34
CA PRO A 200 9.89 -8.91 6.71
C PRO A 200 10.94 -7.82 6.90
N VAL A 201 12.10 -7.90 6.25
CA VAL A 201 13.17 -6.89 6.36
C VAL A 201 12.69 -5.55 5.80
N THR A 202 12.11 -5.53 4.59
CA THR A 202 11.62 -4.28 4.00
C THR A 202 10.44 -3.72 4.78
N LYS A 203 9.51 -4.56 5.24
CA LYS A 203 8.34 -4.12 6.03
C LYS A 203 8.76 -3.60 7.42
N ALA A 204 9.79 -4.14 8.04
CA ALA A 204 10.39 -3.59 9.26
C ALA A 204 11.12 -2.26 8.97
N GLY A 205 11.84 -2.17 7.84
CA GLY A 205 12.49 -0.94 7.38
C GLY A 205 11.50 0.22 7.20
N ILE A 206 10.31 -0.06 6.63
CA ILE A 206 9.22 0.91 6.48
C ILE A 206 8.78 1.47 7.84
N LEU A 207 8.68 0.64 8.89
CA LEU A 207 8.32 1.11 10.23
C LEU A 207 9.39 2.02 10.83
N GLY A 208 10.66 1.68 10.62
CA GLY A 208 11.79 2.54 11.02
C GLY A 208 11.77 3.89 10.29
N PHE A 209 11.56 3.86 8.98
CA PHE A 209 11.49 5.03 8.13
C PHE A 209 10.28 5.92 8.45
N THR A 210 9.12 5.33 8.74
CA THR A 210 7.92 6.06 9.18
C THR A 210 8.19 6.86 10.44
N ARG A 211 8.80 6.25 11.47
CA ARG A 211 9.16 6.95 12.72
C ARG A 211 10.18 8.08 12.49
N TYR A 212 11.16 7.84 11.63
CA TYR A 212 12.13 8.85 11.25
C TYR A 212 11.45 10.08 10.63
N LEU A 213 10.60 9.87 9.61
CA LEU A 213 9.92 10.97 8.92
C LEU A 213 8.94 11.71 9.84
N ALA A 214 8.18 11.00 10.68
CA ALA A 214 7.27 11.63 11.64
C ALA A 214 8.02 12.58 12.60
N ALA A 215 9.17 12.14 13.10
CA ALA A 215 10.03 12.98 13.94
C ALA A 215 10.67 14.13 13.15
N TYR A 216 11.14 13.87 11.93
CA TYR A 216 11.82 14.88 11.09
C TYR A 216 10.89 16.03 10.68
N TYR A 217 9.62 15.74 10.43
CA TYR A 217 8.62 16.73 10.06
C TYR A 217 7.78 17.23 11.24
N ALA A 218 8.18 16.95 12.48
CA ALA A 218 7.52 17.48 13.66
C ALA A 218 7.40 19.02 13.57
N GLY A 219 6.20 19.56 13.85
CA GLY A 219 5.90 20.98 13.73
C GLY A 219 5.71 21.53 12.31
N LYS A 220 5.79 20.70 11.28
CA LYS A 220 5.57 21.09 9.88
C LYS A 220 4.16 20.78 9.36
N ASN A 221 3.26 20.31 10.22
CA ASN A 221 1.91 19.89 9.86
C ASN A 221 1.90 18.79 8.76
N ILE A 222 2.92 17.91 8.81
CA ILE A 222 2.99 16.70 7.97
C ILE A 222 2.95 15.51 8.91
N ARG A 223 1.91 14.68 8.78
CA ARG A 223 1.73 13.45 9.56
C ARG A 223 2.26 12.26 8.76
N VAL A 224 2.95 11.36 9.44
CA VAL A 224 3.49 10.16 8.79
C VAL A 224 3.18 8.96 9.67
N ASN A 225 2.37 8.04 9.14
CA ASN A 225 1.92 6.85 9.85
C ASN A 225 2.14 5.58 9.03
N ALA A 226 2.10 4.44 9.67
CA ALA A 226 2.12 3.13 9.03
C ALA A 226 0.87 2.33 9.36
N LEU A 227 0.34 1.64 8.36
CA LEU A 227 -0.66 0.60 8.52
C LEU A 227 0.02 -0.76 8.39
N THR A 228 -0.24 -1.69 9.33
CA THR A 228 0.42 -3.00 9.42
C THR A 228 -0.58 -4.14 9.29
N PRO A 229 -1.15 -4.39 8.09
CA PRO A 229 -2.14 -5.43 7.89
C PRO A 229 -1.60 -6.82 8.24
N GLY A 230 -2.49 -7.69 8.71
CA GLY A 230 -2.30 -9.13 8.71
C GLY A 230 -2.46 -9.72 7.31
N GLY A 231 -2.64 -11.03 7.23
CA GLY A 231 -2.92 -11.70 5.95
C GLY A 231 -4.29 -11.32 5.42
N VAL A 232 -4.31 -10.77 4.21
CA VAL A 232 -5.52 -10.46 3.46
C VAL A 232 -5.77 -11.56 2.43
N TYR A 233 -6.99 -12.06 2.36
CA TYR A 233 -7.35 -13.12 1.42
C TYR A 233 -7.22 -12.63 -0.03
N ASN A 234 -6.58 -13.43 -0.87
CA ASN A 234 -6.35 -13.15 -2.29
C ASN A 234 -6.23 -14.46 -3.06
N ASP A 235 -7.31 -15.22 -3.08
CA ASP A 235 -7.40 -16.53 -3.77
C ASP A 235 -6.27 -17.51 -3.39
N HIS A 236 -5.87 -17.50 -2.12
CA HIS A 236 -4.90 -18.47 -1.59
C HIS A 236 -5.51 -19.87 -1.55
N ASP A 237 -4.65 -20.88 -1.67
CA ASP A 237 -5.07 -22.27 -1.52
C ASP A 237 -5.65 -22.54 -0.12
N GLN A 238 -6.56 -23.52 -0.06
CA GLN A 238 -7.30 -23.79 1.17
C GLN A 238 -6.39 -24.26 2.34
N HIS A 239 -5.31 -24.97 2.03
CA HIS A 239 -4.37 -25.42 3.05
C HIS A 239 -3.66 -24.23 3.71
N PHE A 240 -3.19 -23.27 2.91
CA PHE A 240 -2.60 -22.03 3.43
C PHE A 240 -3.62 -21.22 4.26
N VAL A 241 -4.86 -21.06 3.75
CA VAL A 241 -5.92 -20.33 4.47
C VAL A 241 -6.20 -20.95 5.82
N GLN A 242 -6.31 -22.28 5.91
CA GLN A 242 -6.53 -22.99 7.18
C GLN A 242 -5.33 -22.82 8.13
N ALA A 243 -4.11 -23.00 7.62
CA ALA A 243 -2.88 -22.89 8.41
C ALA A 243 -2.68 -21.46 8.96
N TYR A 244 -2.99 -20.44 8.16
CA TYR A 244 -2.96 -19.03 8.56
C TYR A 244 -4.04 -18.74 9.60
N SER A 245 -5.29 -19.10 9.31
CA SER A 245 -6.45 -18.85 10.17
C SER A 245 -6.31 -19.45 11.56
N ALA A 246 -5.73 -20.65 11.66
CA ALA A 246 -5.43 -21.30 12.93
C ALA A 246 -4.44 -20.51 13.84
N ARG A 247 -3.71 -19.56 13.27
CA ARG A 247 -2.75 -18.71 14.00
C ARG A 247 -3.25 -17.27 14.19
N ALA A 248 -4.28 -16.88 13.46
CA ALA A 248 -4.90 -15.57 13.59
C ALA A 248 -5.89 -15.58 14.77
N MET A 249 -5.84 -14.57 15.64
CA MET A 249 -6.77 -14.47 16.79
C MET A 249 -8.23 -14.38 16.36
N LEU A 250 -8.50 -13.79 15.18
CA LEU A 250 -9.84 -13.72 14.60
C LEU A 250 -10.24 -15.00 13.86
N GLY A 251 -9.38 -16.02 13.79
CA GLY A 251 -9.66 -17.31 13.16
C GLY A 251 -9.83 -17.26 11.64
N ARG A 252 -9.43 -16.17 10.98
CA ARG A 252 -9.56 -15.98 9.52
C ARG A 252 -8.53 -15.01 8.97
N MET A 253 -8.35 -15.00 7.68
CA MET A 253 -7.72 -13.91 6.95
C MET A 253 -8.69 -12.72 6.86
N ALA A 254 -8.16 -11.53 6.62
CA ALA A 254 -8.97 -10.34 6.37
C ALA A 254 -9.52 -10.33 4.94
N GLU A 255 -10.68 -9.70 4.75
CA GLU A 255 -11.14 -9.29 3.43
C GLU A 255 -10.39 -8.03 2.97
N LYS A 256 -10.36 -7.79 1.66
CA LYS A 256 -9.56 -6.71 1.07
C LYS A 256 -9.99 -5.30 1.49
N ASP A 257 -11.25 -5.12 1.86
CA ASP A 257 -11.83 -3.83 2.28
C ASP A 257 -11.76 -3.58 3.79
N GLU A 258 -11.36 -4.56 4.60
CA GLU A 258 -11.31 -4.40 6.05
C GLU A 258 -10.21 -3.43 6.54
N MET A 259 -9.28 -3.05 5.66
CA MET A 259 -8.26 -2.03 5.96
C MET A 259 -8.73 -0.60 5.66
N ASN A 260 -9.86 -0.44 4.96
CA ASN A 260 -10.34 0.84 4.43
C ASN A 260 -10.64 1.85 5.54
N GLY A 261 -11.30 1.41 6.61
CA GLY A 261 -11.63 2.28 7.75
C GLY A 261 -10.37 2.83 8.45
N ALA A 262 -9.34 1.99 8.63
CA ALA A 262 -8.08 2.41 9.23
C ALA A 262 -7.31 3.36 8.31
N LEU A 263 -7.31 3.10 7.00
CA LEU A 263 -6.71 4.01 6.01
C LEU A 263 -7.40 5.37 6.04
N LEU A 264 -8.73 5.42 5.95
CA LEU A 264 -9.49 6.66 5.96
C LEU A 264 -9.27 7.44 7.25
N PHE A 265 -9.24 6.76 8.40
CA PHE A 265 -8.89 7.39 9.68
C PHE A 265 -7.52 8.07 9.61
N LEU A 266 -6.49 7.36 9.16
CA LEU A 266 -5.13 7.91 9.06
C LEU A 266 -5.02 9.05 8.03
N ALA A 267 -5.76 8.98 6.93
CA ALA A 267 -5.78 9.97 5.87
C ALA A 267 -6.45 11.30 6.28
N SER A 268 -7.37 11.26 7.23
CA SER A 268 -8.29 12.34 7.53
C SER A 268 -7.93 13.12 8.80
N GLN A 269 -8.70 14.18 9.07
CA GLN A 269 -8.60 14.96 10.32
C GLN A 269 -9.02 14.18 11.56
N ALA A 270 -9.65 13.01 11.42
CA ALA A 270 -9.97 12.14 12.53
C ALA A 270 -8.72 11.65 13.28
N SER A 271 -7.55 11.64 12.60
CA SER A 271 -6.25 11.27 13.18
C SER A 271 -5.29 12.46 13.33
N SER A 272 -5.80 13.68 13.52
CA SER A 272 -4.99 14.91 13.58
C SER A 272 -3.92 14.90 14.67
N TYR A 273 -4.02 14.03 15.67
CA TYR A 273 -3.04 13.88 16.77
C TYR A 273 -2.17 12.62 16.62
N MET A 274 -2.06 12.04 15.43
CA MET A 274 -1.28 10.81 15.19
C MET A 274 -0.19 11.03 14.15
#